data_f5a448a8a159ba91213c2a32c505bb88
#
_entry.id   f5a448a8a159ba91213c2a32c505bb88
#
_cell.length_a   1.000
_cell.length_b   1.000
_cell.length_c   1.000
_cell.angle_alpha   90.00
_cell.angle_beta   90.00
_cell.angle_gamma   90.00
#
_symmetry.space_group_name_H-M   'P 1'
#
loop_
_entity.id
_entity.type
_entity.pdbx_description
1 polymer ?
#
loop_
_entity_poly.entity_id
_entity_poly.type
_entity_poly.pdbx_seq_one_letter_code
_entity_poly.pdbx_strand_id
1 'polypeptide(L)'
;MAVTSGQSGFNLDLTELVEEAFERAGSEMRTGYDLRTARRSLNLLFADWANRGVNMWTFEQGTITLTQGLNTYAIPSDTVDLLDHVIRTNANILSNQADLTITRISVSTYATIPNKLNQARPIQVWYQRLDGQVATTASTFVSQDLTAATITLNSVVGLPAIGYVDIVASGGTETVFYNYISGNTLSNVFRAQNGTTQQTPVASDPIRVNNTPRVTVWPTPDGSQTYQFVYWRMRRVQDAGGGVNVMDVPFRFVPCMAAGL
;
A
#
# COMPACT_ATOMS: atom_id res chain seq x y z
N MET A 1 14.81 11.54 -48.27
CA MET A 1 14.93 10.86 -46.97
C MET A 1 13.55 10.39 -46.57
N ALA A 2 13.39 9.15 -46.14
CA ALA A 2 12.13 8.69 -45.61
C ALA A 2 11.88 9.40 -44.28
N VAL A 3 10.72 10.00 -44.10
CA VAL A 3 10.31 10.63 -42.86
C VAL A 3 9.68 9.54 -41.98
N THR A 4 10.26 9.29 -40.81
CA THR A 4 9.68 8.38 -39.83
C THR A 4 8.44 9.00 -39.20
N SER A 5 7.57 8.20 -38.58
CA SER A 5 6.36 8.69 -37.87
C SER A 5 6.67 9.66 -36.73
N GLY A 6 7.93 9.66 -36.24
CA GLY A 6 8.33 10.44 -35.07
C GLY A 6 7.71 9.97 -33.74
N GLN A 7 6.96 8.89 -33.76
CA GLN A 7 6.34 8.31 -32.60
C GLN A 7 7.00 6.97 -32.23
N SER A 8 7.29 6.78 -30.94
CA SER A 8 7.89 5.56 -30.38
C SER A 8 6.96 4.81 -29.42
N GLY A 9 5.74 5.31 -29.21
CA GLY A 9 4.74 4.74 -28.33
C GLY A 9 3.75 3.86 -29.09
N PHE A 10 4.09 2.59 -29.29
CA PHE A 10 3.13 1.58 -29.74
C PHE A 10 2.61 0.83 -28.51
N ASN A 11 1.31 0.82 -28.34
CA ASN A 11 0.67 0.08 -27.27
C ASN A 11 -0.67 -0.43 -27.74
N LEU A 12 -1.06 -1.62 -27.29
CA LEU A 12 -2.34 -2.24 -27.57
C LEU A 12 -3.22 -2.16 -26.32
N ASP A 13 -4.48 -1.88 -26.49
CA ASP A 13 -5.45 -2.11 -25.44
C ASP A 13 -5.74 -3.62 -25.29
N LEU A 14 -6.49 -3.98 -24.26
CA LEU A 14 -6.76 -5.39 -24.00
C LEU A 14 -7.53 -6.06 -25.16
N THR A 15 -8.46 -5.36 -25.79
CA THR A 15 -9.26 -5.91 -26.90
C THR A 15 -8.38 -6.17 -28.10
N GLU A 16 -7.58 -5.19 -28.52
CA GLU A 16 -6.65 -5.29 -29.64
C GLU A 16 -5.61 -6.39 -29.42
N LEU A 17 -5.09 -6.53 -28.18
CA LEU A 17 -4.15 -7.59 -27.84
C LEU A 17 -4.79 -8.99 -27.95
N VAL A 18 -6.02 -9.13 -27.50
CA VAL A 18 -6.75 -10.41 -27.56
C VAL A 18 -7.10 -10.75 -29.01
N GLU A 19 -7.53 -9.80 -29.81
CA GLU A 19 -7.79 -10.00 -31.24
C GLU A 19 -6.52 -10.47 -31.95
N GLU A 20 -5.38 -9.80 -31.74
CA GLU A 20 -4.09 -10.21 -32.29
C GLU A 20 -3.69 -11.64 -31.88
N ALA A 21 -3.94 -12.03 -30.63
CA ALA A 21 -3.64 -13.37 -30.13
C ALA A 21 -4.52 -14.44 -30.82
N PHE A 22 -5.83 -14.17 -30.97
CA PHE A 22 -6.76 -15.06 -31.67
C PHE A 22 -6.40 -15.19 -33.17
N GLU A 23 -6.07 -14.09 -33.84
CA GLU A 23 -5.61 -14.11 -35.24
C GLU A 23 -4.34 -14.97 -35.42
N ARG A 24 -3.37 -14.84 -34.53
CA ARG A 24 -2.17 -15.69 -34.52
C ARG A 24 -2.46 -17.16 -34.31
N ALA A 25 -3.50 -17.47 -33.52
CA ALA A 25 -3.98 -18.82 -33.30
C ALA A 25 -4.83 -19.36 -34.46
N GLY A 26 -5.10 -18.54 -35.49
CA GLY A 26 -5.96 -18.92 -36.64
C GLY A 26 -7.45 -18.93 -36.28
N SER A 27 -7.88 -18.19 -35.28
CA SER A 27 -9.24 -18.10 -34.80
C SER A 27 -9.71 -16.63 -34.76
N GLU A 28 -10.99 -16.39 -34.61
CA GLU A 28 -11.57 -15.06 -34.44
C GLU A 28 -12.19 -14.93 -33.06
N MET A 29 -11.95 -13.79 -32.40
CA MET A 29 -12.67 -13.43 -31.16
C MET A 29 -14.13 -13.10 -31.51
N ARG A 30 -15.09 -13.88 -31.01
CA ARG A 30 -16.50 -13.75 -31.40
C ARG A 30 -17.41 -13.25 -30.29
N THR A 31 -17.00 -13.36 -29.04
CA THR A 31 -17.90 -13.11 -27.89
C THR A 31 -17.20 -12.42 -26.74
N GLY A 32 -17.97 -11.73 -25.90
CA GLY A 32 -17.48 -11.19 -24.63
C GLY A 32 -17.03 -12.28 -23.64
N TYR A 33 -17.38 -13.54 -23.89
CA TYR A 33 -16.86 -14.68 -23.11
C TYR A 33 -15.39 -14.92 -23.42
N ASP A 34 -15.00 -14.84 -24.69
CA ASP A 34 -13.61 -15.02 -25.14
C ASP A 34 -12.71 -13.93 -24.52
N LEU A 35 -13.16 -12.66 -24.55
CA LEU A 35 -12.43 -11.55 -23.90
C LEU A 35 -12.27 -11.78 -22.39
N ARG A 36 -13.31 -12.27 -21.70
CA ARG A 36 -13.23 -12.57 -20.27
C ARG A 36 -12.24 -13.71 -19.96
N THR A 37 -12.23 -14.74 -20.79
CA THR A 37 -11.31 -15.87 -20.65
C THR A 37 -9.87 -15.44 -20.91
N ALA A 38 -9.62 -14.68 -21.96
CA ALA A 38 -8.32 -14.13 -22.30
C ALA A 38 -7.80 -13.19 -21.19
N ARG A 39 -8.64 -12.29 -20.65
CA ARG A 39 -8.29 -11.44 -19.52
C ARG A 39 -7.85 -12.26 -18.29
N ARG A 40 -8.55 -13.33 -17.97
CA ARG A 40 -8.15 -14.22 -16.87
C ARG A 40 -6.81 -14.89 -17.14
N SER A 41 -6.57 -15.35 -18.37
CA SER A 41 -5.30 -15.95 -18.77
C SER A 41 -4.14 -14.97 -18.70
N LEU A 42 -4.34 -13.71 -19.11
CA LEU A 42 -3.34 -12.64 -18.94
C LEU A 42 -3.00 -12.38 -17.48
N ASN A 43 -3.99 -12.30 -16.60
CA ASN A 43 -3.73 -12.10 -15.18
C ASN A 43 -2.93 -13.27 -14.57
N LEU A 44 -3.18 -14.49 -15.00
CA LEU A 44 -2.36 -15.65 -14.60
C LEU A 44 -0.94 -15.57 -15.16
N LEU A 45 -0.77 -15.11 -16.39
CA LEU A 45 0.54 -14.89 -17.01
C LEU A 45 1.32 -13.81 -16.25
N PHE A 46 0.69 -12.69 -15.88
CA PHE A 46 1.32 -11.63 -15.07
C PHE A 46 1.75 -12.14 -13.70
N ALA A 47 0.93 -12.97 -13.05
CA ALA A 47 1.28 -13.61 -11.79
C ALA A 47 2.48 -14.57 -11.95
N ASP A 48 2.53 -15.34 -13.04
CA ASP A 48 3.68 -16.21 -13.33
C ASP A 48 4.96 -15.41 -13.58
N TRP A 49 4.88 -14.34 -14.35
CA TRP A 49 6.03 -13.43 -14.57
C TRP A 49 6.53 -12.81 -13.27
N ALA A 50 5.63 -12.33 -12.44
CA ALA A 50 5.99 -11.77 -11.13
C ALA A 50 6.69 -12.82 -10.24
N ASN A 51 6.21 -14.06 -10.23
CA ASN A 51 6.83 -15.17 -9.49
C ASN A 51 8.21 -15.54 -10.02
N ARG A 52 8.46 -15.35 -11.31
CA ARG A 52 9.77 -15.57 -11.95
C ARG A 52 10.71 -14.35 -11.84
N GLY A 53 10.28 -13.26 -11.22
CA GLY A 53 11.07 -12.03 -11.09
C GLY A 53 11.12 -11.19 -12.37
N VAL A 54 10.23 -11.44 -13.34
CA VAL A 54 10.11 -10.64 -14.58
C VAL A 54 9.15 -9.46 -14.31
N ASN A 55 9.58 -8.52 -13.48
CA ASN A 55 8.76 -7.39 -13.03
C ASN A 55 9.59 -6.14 -12.71
N MET A 56 10.73 -5.93 -13.37
CA MET A 56 11.65 -4.83 -13.06
C MET A 56 11.03 -3.43 -13.20
N TRP A 57 9.97 -3.28 -14.00
CA TRP A 57 9.25 -2.01 -14.18
C TRP A 57 8.32 -1.67 -13.01
N THR A 58 8.16 -2.58 -12.04
CA THR A 58 7.33 -2.37 -10.86
C THR A 58 8.09 -1.76 -9.68
N PHE A 59 9.34 -1.36 -9.87
CA PHE A 59 10.14 -0.72 -8.84
C PHE A 59 9.83 0.76 -8.78
N GLU A 60 9.41 1.22 -7.63
CA GLU A 60 9.00 2.60 -7.38
C GLU A 60 9.61 3.15 -6.10
N GLN A 61 9.90 4.44 -6.11
CA GLN A 61 10.28 5.18 -4.91
C GLN A 61 9.03 5.78 -4.25
N GLY A 62 8.91 5.60 -2.94
CA GLY A 62 7.90 6.27 -2.13
C GLY A 62 8.52 7.07 -0.99
N THR A 63 7.76 8.01 -0.47
CA THR A 63 8.16 8.82 0.69
C THR A 63 7.01 8.94 1.67
N ILE A 64 7.30 8.87 2.96
CA ILE A 64 6.34 9.09 4.05
C ILE A 64 6.93 10.10 5.01
N THR A 65 6.25 11.21 5.24
CA THR A 65 6.63 12.16 6.29
C THR A 65 6.29 11.56 7.64
N LEU A 66 7.29 11.50 8.53
CA LEU A 66 7.11 10.95 9.85
C LEU A 66 6.58 12.00 10.82
N THR A 67 5.62 11.58 11.64
CA THR A 67 4.97 12.42 12.66
C THR A 67 5.54 12.08 14.02
N GLN A 68 5.80 13.11 14.84
CA GLN A 68 6.24 12.91 16.21
C GLN A 68 5.28 12.02 17.01
N GLY A 69 5.82 11.05 17.73
CA GLY A 69 5.05 10.12 18.54
C GLY A 69 4.35 8.99 17.79
N LEU A 70 4.32 9.01 16.45
CA LEU A 70 3.78 7.96 15.61
C LEU A 70 4.92 7.08 15.09
N ASN A 71 4.87 5.79 15.35
CA ASN A 71 5.92 4.84 14.96
C ASN A 71 5.54 3.95 13.78
N THR A 72 4.26 3.86 13.41
CA THR A 72 3.78 2.93 12.39
C THR A 72 3.07 3.68 11.28
N TYR A 73 3.42 3.36 10.04
CA TYR A 73 2.94 4.03 8.84
C TYR A 73 2.51 3.02 7.80
N ALA A 74 1.38 3.26 7.15
CA ALA A 74 0.92 2.42 6.06
C ALA A 74 1.76 2.63 4.80
N ILE A 75 1.89 1.57 4.02
CA ILE A 75 2.46 1.57 2.68
C ILE A 75 1.36 1.17 1.70
N PRO A 76 1.41 1.60 0.43
CA PRO A 76 0.43 1.19 -0.57
C PRO A 76 0.16 -0.32 -0.57
N SER A 77 -1.11 -0.70 -0.65
CA SER A 77 -1.59 -2.08 -0.51
C SER A 77 -1.08 -3.04 -1.59
N ASP A 78 -0.65 -2.49 -2.72
CA ASP A 78 -0.06 -3.22 -3.84
C ASP A 78 1.44 -3.53 -3.65
N THR A 79 2.03 -3.14 -2.51
CA THR A 79 3.45 -3.38 -2.20
C THR A 79 3.70 -4.86 -1.89
N VAL A 80 4.60 -5.47 -2.66
CA VAL A 80 5.07 -6.86 -2.44
C VAL A 80 6.20 -6.88 -1.41
N ASP A 81 7.22 -6.05 -1.61
CA ASP A 81 8.36 -5.94 -0.69
C ASP A 81 9.01 -4.55 -0.78
N LEU A 82 9.79 -4.23 0.26
CA LEU A 82 10.70 -3.11 0.28
C LEU A 82 12.10 -3.59 -0.11
N LEU A 83 12.67 -2.96 -1.14
CA LEU A 83 14.00 -3.28 -1.65
C LEU A 83 15.07 -2.58 -0.84
N ASP A 84 14.89 -1.27 -0.63
CA ASP A 84 15.81 -0.43 0.14
C ASP A 84 15.05 0.69 0.83
N HIS A 85 15.67 1.31 1.84
CA HIS A 85 15.02 2.37 2.62
C HIS A 85 16.06 3.19 3.40
N VAL A 86 15.75 4.48 3.56
CA VAL A 86 16.55 5.43 4.33
C VAL A 86 15.66 6.36 5.14
N ILE A 87 16.20 6.98 6.17
CA ILE A 87 15.59 8.13 6.83
C ILE A 87 16.24 9.39 6.31
N ARG A 88 15.43 10.23 5.71
CA ARG A 88 15.80 11.59 5.31
C ARG A 88 15.59 12.54 6.47
N THR A 89 16.67 13.16 6.92
CA THR A 89 16.64 14.16 7.97
C THR A 89 16.59 15.56 7.36
N ASN A 90 16.03 16.53 8.08
CA ASN A 90 15.82 17.90 7.60
C ASN A 90 15.15 17.95 6.21
N ALA A 91 14.12 17.12 6.03
CA ALA A 91 13.43 17.02 4.76
C ALA A 91 12.92 18.39 4.28
N ASN A 92 13.11 18.67 3.00
CA ASN A 92 12.81 19.94 2.33
C ASN A 92 13.72 21.14 2.71
N ILE A 93 14.80 20.93 3.47
CA ILE A 93 15.81 21.94 3.75
C ILE A 93 17.07 21.59 2.95
N LEU A 94 17.16 22.07 1.72
CA LEU A 94 18.18 21.66 0.73
C LEU A 94 19.63 21.74 1.24
N SER A 95 19.95 22.71 2.11
CA SER A 95 21.30 22.89 2.66
C SER A 95 21.71 21.85 3.70
N ASN A 96 20.74 21.21 4.39
CA ASN A 96 20.99 20.36 5.54
C ASN A 96 20.32 18.98 5.42
N GLN A 97 19.66 18.69 4.29
CA GLN A 97 19.03 17.41 4.04
C GLN A 97 20.08 16.31 3.93
N ALA A 98 19.89 15.23 4.66
CA ALA A 98 20.77 14.06 4.59
C ALA A 98 19.95 12.75 4.65
N ASP A 99 20.31 11.81 3.79
CA ASP A 99 19.73 10.47 3.76
C ASP A 99 20.62 9.52 4.58
N LEU A 100 20.07 8.93 5.61
CA LEU A 100 20.75 8.05 6.54
C LEU A 100 20.19 6.64 6.44
N THR A 101 21.05 5.68 6.25
CA THR A 101 20.68 4.26 6.24
C THR A 101 20.13 3.83 7.58
N ILE A 102 19.07 3.02 7.56
CA ILE A 102 18.49 2.39 8.74
C ILE A 102 18.43 0.88 8.54
N THR A 103 18.41 0.13 9.63
CA THR A 103 18.45 -1.32 9.58
C THR A 103 17.06 -1.93 9.56
N ARG A 104 16.79 -2.81 8.58
CA ARG A 104 15.58 -3.64 8.60
C ARG A 104 15.73 -4.73 9.67
N ILE A 105 14.75 -4.86 10.55
CA ILE A 105 14.73 -5.83 11.63
C ILE A 105 13.58 -6.83 11.45
N SER A 106 13.75 -8.01 12.06
CA SER A 106 12.74 -9.06 12.10
C SER A 106 11.69 -8.79 13.18
N VAL A 107 10.57 -9.51 13.13
CA VAL A 107 9.54 -9.45 14.17
C VAL A 107 10.10 -9.88 15.54
N SER A 108 10.98 -10.88 15.57
CA SER A 108 11.60 -11.34 16.82
C SER A 108 12.50 -10.26 17.42
N THR A 109 13.31 -9.57 16.61
CA THR A 109 14.12 -8.45 17.07
C THR A 109 13.25 -7.28 17.56
N TYR A 110 12.19 -6.95 16.82
CA TYR A 110 11.27 -5.89 17.26
C TYR A 110 10.56 -6.25 18.58
N ALA A 111 10.21 -7.53 18.78
CA ALA A 111 9.56 -8.01 20.00
C ALA A 111 10.45 -7.81 21.26
N THR A 112 11.77 -7.93 21.13
CA THR A 112 12.73 -7.79 22.25
C THR A 112 12.98 -6.34 22.67
N ILE A 113 12.51 -5.35 21.91
CA ILE A 113 12.65 -3.93 22.25
C ILE A 113 11.79 -3.63 23.51
N PRO A 114 12.40 -3.23 24.64
CA PRO A 114 11.63 -3.04 25.88
C PRO A 114 10.68 -1.87 25.83
N ASN A 115 11.12 -0.73 25.29
CA ASN A 115 10.30 0.47 25.12
C ASN A 115 10.15 0.81 23.63
N LYS A 116 9.00 0.46 23.08
CA LYS A 116 8.68 0.67 21.67
C LYS A 116 8.28 2.11 21.34
N LEU A 117 7.94 2.92 22.36
CA LEU A 117 7.53 4.32 22.23
C LEU A 117 8.65 5.30 22.62
N ASN A 118 9.87 4.81 22.86
CA ASN A 118 11.01 5.70 23.10
C ASN A 118 11.22 6.61 21.89
N GLN A 119 11.29 7.93 22.14
CA GLN A 119 11.39 8.93 21.08
C GLN A 119 12.85 9.31 20.82
N ALA A 120 13.26 9.20 19.56
CA ALA A 120 14.54 9.66 19.04
C ALA A 120 14.50 9.58 17.50
N ARG A 121 15.62 9.88 16.84
CA ARG A 121 15.78 9.63 15.40
C ARG A 121 15.62 8.13 15.11
N PRO A 122 14.75 7.72 14.17
CA PRO A 122 14.62 6.33 13.77
C PRO A 122 15.93 5.76 13.19
N ILE A 123 16.30 4.55 13.62
CA ILE A 123 17.50 3.82 13.16
C ILE A 123 17.17 2.40 12.70
N GLN A 124 15.98 1.91 13.01
CA GLN A 124 15.53 0.57 12.64
C GLN A 124 14.13 0.65 12.03
N VAL A 125 13.81 -0.31 11.17
CA VAL A 125 12.48 -0.45 10.58
C VAL A 125 12.07 -1.91 10.53
N TRP A 126 10.84 -2.18 10.91
CA TRP A 126 10.17 -3.45 10.74
C TRP A 126 9.06 -3.31 9.69
N TYR A 127 9.13 -4.11 8.63
CA TYR A 127 8.11 -4.16 7.59
C TYR A 127 7.14 -5.31 7.84
N GLN A 128 5.86 -4.99 7.93
CA GLN A 128 4.76 -5.96 8.07
C GLN A 128 4.08 -6.12 6.71
N ARG A 129 4.26 -7.31 6.13
CA ARG A 129 3.61 -7.71 4.88
C ARG A 129 2.19 -8.19 5.20
N LEU A 130 1.23 -7.31 5.06
CA LEU A 130 -0.20 -7.62 5.20
C LEU A 130 -0.81 -7.71 3.80
N ASP A 131 -1.96 -8.38 3.70
CA ASP A 131 -2.60 -8.66 2.41
C ASP A 131 -3.32 -7.46 1.78
N GLY A 132 -3.44 -6.36 2.50
CA GLY A 132 -4.17 -5.17 2.08
C GLY A 132 -5.69 -5.32 2.08
N GLN A 133 -6.20 -6.44 2.58
CA GLN A 133 -7.64 -6.67 2.69
C GLN A 133 -8.24 -5.84 3.83
N VAL A 134 -9.33 -5.15 3.54
CA VAL A 134 -10.15 -4.54 4.58
C VAL A 134 -11.04 -5.62 5.16
N ALA A 135 -10.88 -5.89 6.44
CA ALA A 135 -11.68 -6.89 7.13
C ALA A 135 -13.17 -6.49 7.15
N THR A 136 -14.03 -7.48 7.33
CA THR A 136 -15.44 -7.26 7.66
C THR A 136 -15.58 -6.42 8.93
N THR A 137 -16.75 -5.85 9.16
CA THR A 137 -17.04 -5.08 10.39
C THR A 137 -16.68 -5.90 11.62
N ALA A 138 -15.71 -5.42 12.40
CA ALA A 138 -15.24 -6.06 13.62
C ALA A 138 -15.97 -5.53 14.86
N SER A 139 -16.44 -4.26 14.80
CA SER A 139 -17.08 -3.57 15.92
C SER A 139 -17.91 -2.40 15.43
N THR A 140 -18.49 -1.65 16.36
CA THR A 140 -19.16 -0.38 16.08
C THR A 140 -18.62 0.72 17.00
N PHE A 141 -18.65 1.95 16.50
CA PHE A 141 -18.29 3.15 17.24
C PHE A 141 -19.27 3.43 18.36
N VAL A 142 -18.79 3.88 19.52
CA VAL A 142 -19.62 4.31 20.65
C VAL A 142 -19.40 5.80 20.91
N SER A 143 -18.17 6.20 21.19
CA SER A 143 -17.84 7.59 21.50
C SER A 143 -16.34 7.86 21.26
N GLN A 144 -15.96 9.13 21.28
CA GLN A 144 -14.58 9.57 21.22
C GLN A 144 -14.31 10.72 22.18
N ASP A 145 -13.06 10.81 22.66
CA ASP A 145 -12.53 11.96 23.35
C ASP A 145 -11.30 12.45 22.57
N LEU A 146 -11.44 13.57 21.89
CA LEU A 146 -10.36 14.15 21.07
C LEU A 146 -9.24 14.72 21.94
N THR A 147 -9.54 15.18 23.15
CA THR A 147 -8.54 15.71 24.08
C THR A 147 -7.68 14.60 24.66
N ALA A 148 -8.29 13.49 25.03
CA ALA A 148 -7.58 12.29 25.52
C ALA A 148 -7.05 11.40 24.39
N ALA A 149 -7.30 11.74 23.13
CA ALA A 149 -6.95 10.93 21.95
C ALA A 149 -7.43 9.48 22.09
N THR A 150 -8.72 9.29 22.40
CA THR A 150 -9.33 7.98 22.60
C THR A 150 -10.60 7.80 21.78
N ILE A 151 -10.87 6.53 21.41
CA ILE A 151 -12.10 6.10 20.75
C ILE A 151 -12.63 4.88 21.46
N THR A 152 -13.87 4.94 21.94
CA THR A 152 -14.55 3.84 22.60
C THR A 152 -15.40 3.07 21.60
N LEU A 153 -15.28 1.76 21.62
CA LEU A 153 -15.98 0.82 20.76
C LEU A 153 -16.94 -0.06 21.56
N ASN A 154 -17.90 -0.64 20.88
CA ASN A 154 -18.80 -1.62 21.50
C ASN A 154 -18.05 -2.91 21.93
N SER A 155 -17.06 -3.32 21.14
CA SER A 155 -16.20 -4.47 21.40
C SER A 155 -14.82 -4.25 20.76
N VAL A 156 -13.79 -4.84 21.34
CA VAL A 156 -12.43 -4.87 20.77
C VAL A 156 -11.98 -6.28 20.40
N VAL A 157 -12.89 -7.24 20.48
CA VAL A 157 -12.62 -8.64 20.12
C VAL A 157 -12.29 -8.71 18.62
N GLY A 158 -11.17 -9.35 18.30
CA GLY A 158 -10.67 -9.46 16.91
C GLY A 158 -9.83 -8.28 16.44
N LEU A 159 -9.66 -7.22 17.23
CA LEU A 159 -8.72 -6.15 16.93
C LEU A 159 -7.31 -6.52 17.41
N PRO A 160 -6.26 -6.16 16.63
CA PRO A 160 -4.88 -6.29 17.10
C PRO A 160 -4.60 -5.34 18.26
N ALA A 161 -3.64 -5.67 19.13
CA ALA A 161 -3.28 -4.83 20.29
C ALA A 161 -2.79 -3.43 19.89
N ILE A 162 -2.20 -3.29 18.71
CA ILE A 162 -1.75 -2.05 18.07
C ILE A 162 -2.10 -2.17 16.59
N GLY A 163 -2.62 -1.12 15.97
CA GLY A 163 -2.91 -1.20 14.54
C GLY A 163 -3.76 -0.08 13.99
N TYR A 164 -4.27 -0.34 12.79
CA TYR A 164 -5.18 0.54 12.10
C TYR A 164 -6.60 -0.02 12.11
N VAL A 165 -7.55 0.89 12.23
CA VAL A 165 -8.97 0.63 12.00
C VAL A 165 -9.53 1.66 11.04
N ASP A 166 -10.52 1.27 10.27
CA ASP A 166 -11.32 2.16 9.45
C ASP A 166 -12.66 2.40 10.13
N ILE A 167 -13.00 3.66 10.33
CA ILE A 167 -14.31 4.12 10.79
C ILE A 167 -15.12 4.49 9.57
N VAL A 168 -16.23 3.81 9.34
CA VAL A 168 -17.10 4.05 8.17
C VAL A 168 -18.24 4.96 8.60
N ALA A 169 -18.02 6.26 8.55
CA ALA A 169 -19.03 7.27 8.85
C ALA A 169 -19.82 7.68 7.60
N SER A 170 -20.93 8.39 7.80
CA SER A 170 -21.79 8.87 6.70
C SER A 170 -21.06 9.82 5.72
N GLY A 171 -20.04 10.55 6.19
CA GLY A 171 -19.22 11.46 5.39
C GLY A 171 -18.06 10.78 4.66
N GLY A 172 -17.82 9.49 4.90
CA GLY A 172 -16.72 8.73 4.31
C GLY A 172 -16.04 7.80 5.29
N THR A 173 -14.95 7.18 4.82
CA THR A 173 -14.14 6.30 5.64
C THR A 173 -12.90 7.06 6.15
N GLU A 174 -12.67 6.98 7.45
CA GLU A 174 -11.45 7.48 8.09
C GLU A 174 -10.60 6.33 8.60
N THR A 175 -9.32 6.33 8.26
CA THR A 175 -8.33 5.43 8.83
C THR A 175 -7.72 6.05 10.09
N VAL A 176 -7.68 5.28 11.15
CA VAL A 176 -7.21 5.67 12.47
C VAL A 176 -6.16 4.69 12.95
N PHE A 177 -5.03 5.18 13.45
CA PHE A 177 -4.02 4.37 14.14
C PHE A 177 -4.21 4.48 15.65
N TYR A 178 -3.99 3.39 16.38
CA TYR A 178 -3.98 3.36 17.85
C TYR A 178 -2.80 2.55 18.38
N ASN A 179 -2.24 2.98 19.50
CA ASN A 179 -1.06 2.36 20.10
C ASN A 179 -1.37 1.25 21.12
N TYR A 180 -2.53 1.30 21.77
CA TYR A 180 -2.94 0.26 22.72
C TYR A 180 -4.45 0.28 22.95
N ILE A 181 -4.94 -0.79 23.53
CA ILE A 181 -6.33 -0.96 23.92
C ILE A 181 -6.42 -0.98 25.44
N SER A 182 -7.37 -0.23 26.02
CA SER A 182 -7.70 -0.22 27.43
C SER A 182 -9.21 -0.47 27.60
N GLY A 183 -9.58 -1.66 28.08
CA GLY A 183 -10.98 -2.08 28.05
C GLY A 183 -11.53 -2.12 26.63
N ASN A 184 -12.61 -1.42 26.37
CA ASN A 184 -13.17 -1.27 25.02
C ASN A 184 -12.72 0.04 24.31
N THR A 185 -11.67 0.66 24.80
CA THR A 185 -11.21 1.96 24.30
C THR A 185 -9.87 1.83 23.58
N LEU A 186 -9.81 2.32 22.34
CA LEU A 186 -8.58 2.56 21.60
C LEU A 186 -7.92 3.82 22.15
N SER A 187 -6.65 3.75 22.48
CA SER A 187 -5.93 4.82 23.17
C SER A 187 -4.67 5.24 22.44
N ASN A 188 -4.25 6.50 22.67
CA ASN A 188 -3.20 7.17 21.92
C ASN A 188 -3.46 7.09 20.42
N VAL A 189 -4.58 7.68 20.03
CA VAL A 189 -5.16 7.59 18.70
C VAL A 189 -4.62 8.69 17.80
N PHE A 190 -4.20 8.33 16.60
CA PHE A 190 -3.84 9.24 15.52
C PHE A 190 -4.91 9.17 14.43
N ARG A 191 -5.61 10.29 14.22
CA ARG A 191 -6.73 10.42 13.27
C ARG A 191 -6.25 10.72 11.85
N ALA A 192 -7.13 10.55 10.87
CA ALA A 192 -6.91 10.92 9.48
C ALA A 192 -5.63 10.33 8.88
N GLN A 193 -5.38 9.04 9.14
CA GLN A 193 -4.20 8.37 8.61
C GLN A 193 -4.40 7.92 7.15
N ASN A 194 -3.30 7.58 6.47
CA ASN A 194 -3.30 7.03 5.10
C ASN A 194 -3.98 7.95 4.07
N GLY A 195 -3.88 9.28 4.25
CA GLY A 195 -4.48 10.25 3.35
C GLY A 195 -6.00 10.38 3.46
N THR A 196 -6.62 9.77 4.47
CA THR A 196 -8.04 9.96 4.75
C THR A 196 -8.29 11.29 5.48
N THR A 197 -9.52 11.77 5.46
CA THR A 197 -9.94 12.96 6.20
C THR A 197 -10.63 12.56 7.51
N GLN A 198 -10.41 13.35 8.55
CA GLN A 198 -11.09 13.13 9.84
C GLN A 198 -12.60 13.25 9.67
N GLN A 199 -13.31 12.25 10.16
CA GLN A 199 -14.77 12.17 10.15
C GLN A 199 -15.36 12.51 11.53
N THR A 200 -16.66 12.73 11.56
CA THR A 200 -17.45 12.86 12.79
C THR A 200 -18.34 11.63 12.92
N PRO A 201 -17.82 10.52 13.46
CA PRO A 201 -18.59 9.29 13.57
C PRO A 201 -19.71 9.44 14.60
N VAL A 202 -20.78 8.70 14.36
CA VAL A 202 -21.92 8.56 15.28
C VAL A 202 -21.99 7.16 15.86
N ALA A 203 -22.72 7.00 16.96
CA ALA A 203 -22.90 5.69 17.57
C ALA A 203 -23.46 4.67 16.56
N SER A 204 -22.89 3.47 16.57
CA SER A 204 -23.15 2.36 15.65
C SER A 204 -22.48 2.43 14.28
N ASP A 205 -21.69 3.46 13.95
CA ASP A 205 -20.89 3.46 12.74
C ASP A 205 -19.93 2.25 12.70
N PRO A 206 -19.83 1.55 11.57
CA PRO A 206 -19.01 0.34 11.50
C PRO A 206 -17.51 0.62 11.65
N ILE A 207 -16.85 -0.24 12.43
CA ILE A 207 -15.39 -0.27 12.59
C ILE A 207 -14.85 -1.52 11.91
N ARG A 208 -13.87 -1.35 11.04
CA ARG A 208 -13.20 -2.43 10.30
C ARG A 208 -11.72 -2.47 10.63
N VAL A 209 -11.16 -3.67 10.71
CA VAL A 209 -9.69 -3.82 10.80
C VAL A 209 -9.07 -3.44 9.47
N ASN A 210 -8.09 -2.56 9.49
CA ASN A 210 -7.34 -2.20 8.29
C ASN A 210 -6.03 -3.00 8.25
N ASN A 211 -5.90 -3.91 7.28
CA ASN A 211 -4.75 -4.78 7.07
C ASN A 211 -3.81 -4.24 5.97
N THR A 212 -3.76 -2.93 5.77
CA THR A 212 -2.79 -2.34 4.84
C THR A 212 -1.36 -2.67 5.27
N PRO A 213 -0.47 -3.06 4.35
CA PRO A 213 0.95 -3.25 4.64
C PRO A 213 1.52 -2.02 5.34
N ARG A 214 2.41 -2.23 6.31
CA ARG A 214 2.91 -1.13 7.14
C ARG A 214 4.37 -1.28 7.51
N VAL A 215 5.00 -0.17 7.79
CA VAL A 215 6.34 -0.09 8.38
C VAL A 215 6.23 0.46 9.79
N THR A 216 6.96 -0.14 10.71
CA THR A 216 7.12 0.39 12.06
C THR A 216 8.57 0.79 12.23
N VAL A 217 8.81 2.06 12.51
CA VAL A 217 10.15 2.59 12.76
C VAL A 217 10.45 2.61 14.25
N TRP A 218 11.71 2.43 14.60
CA TRP A 218 12.18 2.53 15.98
C TRP A 218 13.58 3.18 16.02
N PRO A 219 13.84 4.08 16.99
CA PRO A 219 12.89 4.75 17.89
C PRO A 219 11.75 5.49 17.18
N THR A 220 10.71 5.80 17.94
CA THR A 220 9.62 6.65 17.47
C THR A 220 10.13 8.06 17.17
N PRO A 221 9.72 8.73 16.09
CA PRO A 221 10.19 10.07 15.76
C PRO A 221 9.98 11.08 16.90
N ASP A 222 11.01 11.85 17.23
CA ASP A 222 11.04 12.80 18.35
C ASP A 222 10.62 14.23 17.99
N GLY A 223 10.42 14.54 16.73
CA GLY A 223 10.07 15.88 16.28
C GLY A 223 11.19 16.93 16.38
N SER A 224 12.43 16.55 16.72
CA SER A 224 13.57 17.47 16.77
C SER A 224 13.91 18.08 15.40
N GLN A 225 13.54 17.39 14.34
CA GLN A 225 13.68 17.80 12.95
C GLN A 225 12.63 17.10 12.09
N THR A 226 12.47 17.52 10.84
CA THR A 226 11.57 16.86 9.90
C THR A 226 12.21 15.56 9.39
N TYR A 227 11.57 14.45 9.67
CA TYR A 227 11.97 13.14 9.16
C TYR A 227 11.05 12.69 8.03
N GLN A 228 11.64 12.08 6.99
CA GLN A 228 10.91 11.33 5.97
C GLN A 228 11.49 9.92 5.88
N PHE A 229 10.62 8.94 5.82
CA PHE A 229 10.98 7.58 5.42
C PHE A 229 10.92 7.51 3.91
N VAL A 230 12.07 7.36 3.27
CA VAL A 230 12.21 7.17 1.82
C VAL A 230 12.48 5.71 1.57
N TYR A 231 11.70 5.09 0.69
CA TYR A 231 11.81 3.67 0.42
C TYR A 231 11.66 3.37 -1.07
N TRP A 232 12.29 2.29 -1.50
CA TRP A 232 12.10 1.71 -2.82
C TRP A 232 11.33 0.42 -2.63
N ARG A 233 10.20 0.33 -3.33
CA ARG A 233 9.27 -0.80 -3.23
C ARG A 233 9.16 -1.54 -4.54
N MET A 234 8.86 -2.82 -4.47
CA MET A 234 8.35 -3.61 -5.55
C MET A 234 6.84 -3.69 -5.40
N ARG A 235 6.09 -3.17 -6.38
CA ARG A 235 4.63 -3.26 -6.41
C ARG A 235 4.17 -4.47 -7.22
N ARG A 236 2.94 -4.87 -7.03
CA ARG A 236 2.29 -5.85 -7.91
C ARG A 236 2.12 -5.26 -9.31
N VAL A 237 2.23 -6.10 -10.34
CA VAL A 237 1.77 -5.77 -11.68
C VAL A 237 0.25 -5.57 -11.60
N GLN A 238 -0.27 -4.53 -12.21
CA GLN A 238 -1.71 -4.29 -12.25
C GLN A 238 -2.38 -5.37 -13.11
N ASP A 239 -3.64 -5.66 -12.80
CA ASP A 239 -4.43 -6.61 -13.61
C ASP A 239 -4.74 -6.04 -15.01
N ALA A 240 -5.16 -6.88 -15.92
CA ALA A 240 -5.41 -6.53 -17.31
C ALA A 240 -6.60 -5.57 -17.51
N GLY A 241 -7.31 -5.16 -16.44
CA GLY A 241 -8.37 -4.16 -16.50
C GLY A 241 -9.55 -4.52 -17.40
N GLY A 242 -10.19 -3.51 -17.98
CA GLY A 242 -11.29 -3.63 -18.97
C GLY A 242 -10.78 -3.56 -20.41
N GLY A 243 -11.67 -3.76 -21.40
CA GLY A 243 -11.33 -3.88 -22.81
C GLY A 243 -10.51 -2.73 -23.40
N VAL A 244 -10.74 -1.51 -22.92
CA VAL A 244 -10.04 -0.29 -23.36
C VAL A 244 -8.81 0.07 -22.53
N ASN A 245 -8.45 -0.75 -21.55
CA ASN A 245 -7.29 -0.47 -20.72
C ASN A 245 -6.01 -0.99 -21.37
N VAL A 246 -4.96 -0.21 -21.24
CA VAL A 246 -3.60 -0.61 -21.57
C VAL A 246 -3.02 -1.38 -20.38
N MET A 247 -2.30 -2.47 -20.62
CA MET A 247 -1.67 -3.27 -19.58
C MET A 247 -0.48 -2.57 -18.96
N ASP A 248 -0.28 -2.77 -17.66
CA ASP A 248 0.87 -2.27 -16.89
C ASP A 248 2.14 -3.08 -17.20
N VAL A 249 2.50 -3.13 -18.47
CA VAL A 249 3.65 -3.92 -18.96
C VAL A 249 4.36 -3.11 -20.03
N PRO A 250 5.72 -3.03 -20.06
CA PRO A 250 6.44 -2.33 -21.10
C PRO A 250 6.13 -2.85 -22.51
N PHE A 251 6.04 -1.96 -23.48
CA PHE A 251 5.65 -2.29 -24.86
C PHE A 251 6.43 -3.48 -25.47
N ARG A 252 7.70 -3.66 -25.08
CA ARG A 252 8.54 -4.78 -25.54
C ARG A 252 8.00 -6.17 -25.16
N PHE A 253 7.11 -6.26 -24.19
CA PHE A 253 6.47 -7.51 -23.76
C PHE A 253 5.14 -7.79 -24.46
N VAL A 254 4.61 -6.84 -25.24
CA VAL A 254 3.36 -7.03 -26.00
C VAL A 254 3.39 -8.29 -26.86
N PRO A 255 4.46 -8.59 -27.64
CA PRO A 255 4.55 -9.85 -28.39
C PRO A 255 4.53 -11.11 -27.51
N CYS A 256 5.11 -11.02 -26.31
CA CYS A 256 5.10 -12.13 -25.34
C CYS A 256 3.71 -12.34 -24.71
N MET A 257 2.97 -11.26 -24.50
CA MET A 257 1.57 -11.35 -24.02
C MET A 257 0.68 -12.00 -25.08
N ALA A 258 0.79 -11.59 -26.34
CA ALA A 258 0.02 -12.19 -27.43
C ALA A 258 0.38 -13.67 -27.68
N ALA A 259 1.63 -14.07 -27.42
CA ALA A 259 2.06 -15.46 -27.53
C ALA A 259 1.71 -16.31 -26.29
N GLY A 260 1.44 -15.69 -25.17
CA GLY A 260 1.07 -16.36 -23.91
C GLY A 260 -0.44 -16.54 -23.71
N LEU A 261 -1.23 -15.93 -24.59
CA LEU A 261 -2.68 -16.08 -24.66
C LEU A 261 -3.06 -17.26 -25.56
#